data_cdec7c537282b3adb3f61c2c857cda73
#
_entry.id   cdec7c537282b3adb3f61c2c857cda73
#
_cell.length_a   1.000
_cell.length_b   1.000
_cell.length_c   1.000
_cell.angle_alpha   90.00
_cell.angle_beta   90.00
_cell.angle_gamma   90.00
#
_symmetry.space_group_name_H-M   'P 1'
#
loop_
_entity.id
_entity.type
_entity.pdbx_description
1 polymer ?
#
loop_
_entity_poly.entity_id
_entity_poly.type
_entity_poly.pdbx_seq_one_letter_code
_entity_poly.pdbx_strand_id
1 'polypeptide(L)'
;AQESRGLGDVYKRQLHETIVNFHNTVDRLDKFKTAVEKDICHRAADVEKEIQFVLDRTELAHVLCDMQEQGKLPLRVTHNDTKLNNIMIDNATGKAVCVIDLDTVMPGLSVNDFGDSIRFGASTGAEDEKDLTKVSCDLHLYEVYVKGFIEGCGGALTETELDMLPMGAILMTFECGMRFLTDYLEGDHYFKIHREGHNLDRCRTQFKLVKDMEEKLSRMKEIVNKYK
;
A
#
# COMPACT_ATOMS: atom_id res chain seq x y z
N ALA A 1 -6.48 -8.35 17.42
CA ALA A 1 -7.70 -7.62 17.09
C ALA A 1 -8.59 -7.35 18.33
N GLN A 2 -8.62 -8.23 19.34
CA GLN A 2 -9.45 -8.06 20.55
C GLN A 2 -8.87 -7.03 21.54
N GLU A 3 -7.57 -6.79 21.50
CA GLU A 3 -6.88 -5.83 22.38
C GLU A 3 -7.05 -4.37 21.94
N SER A 4 -7.51 -4.09 20.73
CA SER A 4 -7.66 -2.73 20.22
C SER A 4 -8.91 -1.97 20.72
N ARG A 5 -9.88 -2.63 21.35
CA ARG A 5 -11.19 -2.03 21.72
C ARG A 5 -11.19 -1.03 22.88
N GLY A 6 -10.16 -0.85 23.59
CA GLY A 6 -10.07 0.14 24.69
C GLY A 6 -8.67 0.65 24.93
N LEU A 7 -7.70 -0.10 24.47
CA LEU A 7 -6.28 0.23 24.59
C LEU A 7 -5.79 1.04 23.38
N GLY A 8 -6.43 0.93 22.21
CA GLY A 8 -5.99 1.58 20.98
C GLY A 8 -5.80 3.10 21.11
N ASP A 9 -6.70 3.80 21.82
CA ASP A 9 -6.58 5.25 22.00
C ASP A 9 -5.52 5.66 23.05
N VAL A 10 -5.23 4.78 24.01
CA VAL A 10 -4.17 4.99 25.00
C VAL A 10 -2.80 4.73 24.38
N TYR A 11 -2.67 3.66 23.61
CA TYR A 11 -1.40 3.31 22.94
C TYR A 11 -1.03 4.24 21.79
N LYS A 12 -2.00 4.82 21.06
CA LYS A 12 -1.71 5.86 20.06
C LYS A 12 -0.86 7.01 20.58
N ARG A 13 -1.10 7.42 21.83
CA ARG A 13 -0.34 8.51 22.48
C ARG A 13 1.02 8.08 22.98
N GLN A 14 1.31 6.77 23.02
CA GLN A 14 2.55 6.20 23.54
C GLN A 14 3.48 5.69 22.43
N LEU A 15 2.93 5.42 21.23
CA LEU A 15 3.74 5.02 20.08
C LEU A 15 4.32 6.26 19.40
N HIS A 16 5.60 6.19 19.10
CA HIS A 16 6.31 7.20 18.33
C HIS A 16 6.23 6.86 16.85
N GLU A 17 6.23 7.88 16.02
CA GLU A 17 6.44 7.73 14.58
C GLU A 17 7.92 7.41 14.35
N THR A 18 8.23 6.13 14.23
CA THR A 18 9.63 5.64 14.09
C THR A 18 10.22 6.01 12.74
N ILE A 19 9.39 6.10 11.70
CA ILE A 19 9.76 6.56 10.36
C ILE A 19 8.82 7.70 9.99
N VAL A 20 9.33 8.91 10.05
CA VAL A 20 8.55 10.13 9.78
C VAL A 20 8.00 10.10 8.35
N ASN A 21 6.72 10.42 8.20
CA ASN A 21 6.03 10.45 6.90
C ASN A 21 6.08 9.12 6.13
N PHE A 22 6.08 7.97 6.82
CA PHE A 22 6.30 6.67 6.17
C PHE A 22 5.31 6.41 5.01
N HIS A 23 4.01 6.59 5.27
CA HIS A 23 2.94 6.47 4.27
C HIS A 23 2.27 7.83 3.96
N ASN A 24 3.02 8.91 4.00
CA ASN A 24 2.55 10.20 3.51
C ASN A 24 2.78 10.28 2.00
N THR A 25 1.74 9.98 1.23
CA THR A 25 1.81 9.92 -0.24
C THR A 25 2.10 11.27 -0.88
N VAL A 26 1.76 12.38 -0.22
CA VAL A 26 2.10 13.75 -0.69
C VAL A 26 3.60 14.00 -0.56
N ASP A 27 4.19 13.68 0.61
CA ASP A 27 5.65 13.75 0.81
C ASP A 27 6.41 12.85 -0.17
N ARG A 28 5.88 11.65 -0.46
CA ARG A 28 6.44 10.75 -1.47
C ARG A 28 6.37 11.33 -2.88
N LEU A 29 5.27 11.99 -3.23
CA LEU A 29 5.10 12.67 -4.52
C LEU A 29 6.08 13.83 -4.69
N ASP A 30 6.32 14.61 -3.64
CA ASP A 30 7.27 15.73 -3.68
C ASP A 30 8.72 15.24 -3.82
N LYS A 31 9.07 14.16 -3.13
CA LYS A 31 10.37 13.48 -3.30
C LYS A 31 10.53 12.95 -4.72
N PHE A 32 9.50 12.32 -5.26
CA PHE A 32 9.49 11.85 -6.65
C PHE A 32 9.71 12.99 -7.65
N LYS A 33 8.94 14.09 -7.54
CA LYS A 33 9.12 15.27 -8.41
C LYS A 33 10.55 15.82 -8.34
N THR A 34 11.10 15.87 -7.12
CA THR A 34 12.49 16.30 -6.91
C THR A 34 13.49 15.37 -7.58
N ALA A 35 13.27 14.06 -7.52
CA ALA A 35 14.13 13.09 -8.19
C ALA A 35 14.08 13.21 -9.72
N VAL A 36 12.90 13.46 -10.28
CA VAL A 36 12.72 13.72 -11.73
C VAL A 36 13.44 14.99 -12.14
N GLU A 37 13.27 16.09 -11.40
CA GLU A 37 13.91 17.39 -11.71
C GLU A 37 15.45 17.32 -11.65
N LYS A 38 15.98 16.60 -10.65
CA LYS A 38 17.44 16.46 -10.49
C LYS A 38 18.07 15.51 -11.49
N ASP A 39 17.35 14.46 -11.84
CA ASP A 39 17.78 13.40 -12.77
C ASP A 39 19.27 13.01 -12.65
N ILE A 40 19.70 12.76 -11.42
CA ILE A 40 21.11 12.59 -11.06
C ILE A 40 21.79 11.42 -11.78
N CYS A 41 21.01 10.43 -12.23
CA CYS A 41 21.49 9.27 -12.97
C CYS A 41 21.20 9.36 -14.47
N HIS A 42 20.62 10.47 -14.96
CA HIS A 42 20.25 10.68 -16.37
C HIS A 42 19.33 9.58 -16.92
N ARG A 43 18.38 9.12 -16.11
CA ARG A 43 17.44 8.03 -16.43
C ARG A 43 16.01 8.52 -16.73
N ALA A 44 15.70 9.80 -16.51
CA ALA A 44 14.32 10.32 -16.62
C ALA A 44 13.78 10.18 -18.06
N ALA A 45 14.61 10.40 -19.08
CA ALA A 45 14.22 10.25 -20.48
C ALA A 45 13.81 8.82 -20.85
N ASP A 46 14.35 7.81 -20.18
CA ASP A 46 14.07 6.40 -20.46
C ASP A 46 12.73 5.93 -19.85
N VAL A 47 12.16 6.72 -18.92
CA VAL A 47 10.96 6.37 -18.14
C VAL A 47 9.88 7.44 -18.17
N GLU A 48 9.79 8.20 -19.25
CA GLU A 48 8.81 9.28 -19.44
C GLU A 48 7.36 8.80 -19.23
N LYS A 49 7.03 7.57 -19.65
CA LYS A 49 5.69 7.00 -19.50
C LYS A 49 5.35 6.74 -18.02
N GLU A 50 6.30 6.23 -17.27
CA GLU A 50 6.16 5.96 -15.85
C GLU A 50 6.07 7.27 -15.06
N ILE A 51 6.86 8.28 -15.43
CA ILE A 51 6.78 9.64 -14.86
C ILE A 51 5.40 10.23 -15.12
N GLN A 52 4.93 10.19 -16.36
CA GLN A 52 3.61 10.72 -16.71
C GLN A 52 2.48 9.98 -15.97
N PHE A 53 2.61 8.66 -15.79
CA PHE A 53 1.64 7.89 -15.01
C PHE A 53 1.46 8.44 -13.58
N VAL A 54 2.56 8.84 -12.93
CA VAL A 54 2.52 9.45 -11.60
C VAL A 54 1.91 10.85 -11.66
N LEU A 55 2.33 11.67 -12.61
CA LEU A 55 1.87 13.05 -12.75
C LEU A 55 0.37 13.13 -13.04
N ASP A 56 -0.18 12.20 -13.84
CA ASP A 56 -1.61 12.09 -14.13
C ASP A 56 -2.44 11.74 -12.88
N ARG A 57 -1.80 11.26 -11.81
CA ARG A 57 -2.43 10.81 -10.54
C ARG A 57 -2.03 11.66 -9.34
N THR A 58 -1.61 12.91 -9.57
CA THR A 58 -1.24 13.83 -8.47
C THR A 58 -2.36 13.96 -7.45
N GLU A 59 -3.61 14.14 -7.89
CA GLU A 59 -4.79 14.24 -7.01
C GLU A 59 -5.03 12.95 -6.20
N LEU A 60 -4.72 11.78 -6.77
CA LEU A 60 -4.83 10.50 -6.06
C LEU A 60 -3.92 10.49 -4.82
N ALA A 61 -2.69 11.02 -4.92
CA ALA A 61 -1.74 11.06 -3.80
C ALA A 61 -2.25 11.85 -2.59
N HIS A 62 -3.15 12.80 -2.79
CA HIS A 62 -3.71 13.64 -1.73
C HIS A 62 -4.88 13.00 -0.98
N VAL A 63 -5.58 12.03 -1.57
CA VAL A 63 -6.88 11.55 -1.09
C VAL A 63 -6.86 11.15 0.40
N LEU A 64 -5.97 10.26 0.81
CA LEU A 64 -5.94 9.79 2.20
C LEU A 64 -5.30 10.79 3.16
N CYS A 65 -4.29 11.55 2.70
CA CYS A 65 -3.67 12.61 3.49
C CYS A 65 -4.69 13.72 3.82
N ASP A 66 -5.43 14.19 2.84
CA ASP A 66 -6.45 15.23 3.04
C ASP A 66 -7.58 14.74 3.95
N MET A 67 -7.99 13.49 3.81
CA MET A 67 -9.02 12.90 4.70
C MET A 67 -8.53 12.76 6.13
N GLN A 68 -7.24 12.44 6.33
CA GLN A 68 -6.63 12.40 7.66
C GLN A 68 -6.57 13.80 8.27
N GLU A 69 -6.10 14.80 7.53
CA GLU A 69 -6.03 16.19 7.99
C GLU A 69 -7.41 16.76 8.34
N GLN A 70 -8.44 16.37 7.59
CA GLN A 70 -9.83 16.72 7.86
C GLN A 70 -10.46 15.95 9.04
N GLY A 71 -9.70 15.05 9.68
CA GLY A 71 -10.19 14.22 10.78
C GLY A 71 -11.21 13.16 10.38
N LYS A 72 -11.37 12.86 9.09
CA LYS A 72 -12.30 11.84 8.57
C LYS A 72 -11.77 10.42 8.72
N LEU A 73 -10.45 10.25 8.70
CA LEU A 73 -9.77 8.99 8.94
C LEU A 73 -8.97 9.08 10.23
N PRO A 74 -9.30 8.29 11.26
CA PRO A 74 -8.59 8.32 12.52
C PRO A 74 -7.25 7.58 12.41
N LEU A 75 -6.23 8.06 13.14
CA LEU A 75 -5.03 7.29 13.36
C LEU A 75 -5.32 6.09 14.26
N ARG A 76 -4.74 4.96 13.91
CA ARG A 76 -4.78 3.71 14.68
C ARG A 76 -3.39 3.18 14.91
N VAL A 77 -3.26 2.14 15.70
CA VAL A 77 -2.03 1.35 15.75
C VAL A 77 -2.02 0.47 14.50
N THR A 78 -1.06 0.69 13.63
CA THR A 78 -0.92 0.01 12.34
C THR A 78 0.43 -0.68 12.25
N HIS A 79 0.50 -1.75 11.49
CA HIS A 79 1.74 -2.48 11.23
C HIS A 79 2.61 -1.75 10.19
N ASN A 80 1.97 -1.19 9.16
CA ASN A 80 2.57 -0.42 8.05
C ASN A 80 3.49 -1.21 7.10
N ASP A 81 3.58 -2.54 7.25
CA ASP A 81 4.26 -3.46 6.31
C ASP A 81 3.55 -4.81 6.36
N THR A 82 2.30 -4.84 5.92
CA THR A 82 1.37 -5.98 6.06
C THR A 82 1.47 -7.01 4.94
N LYS A 83 2.59 -7.03 4.24
CA LYS A 83 2.85 -8.07 3.22
C LYS A 83 2.77 -9.48 3.82
N LEU A 84 2.33 -10.44 3.04
CA LEU A 84 2.13 -11.83 3.48
C LEU A 84 3.41 -12.46 4.08
N ASN A 85 4.58 -12.03 3.65
CA ASN A 85 5.87 -12.52 4.18
C ASN A 85 6.09 -12.19 5.66
N ASN A 86 5.33 -11.26 6.22
CA ASN A 86 5.38 -10.89 7.63
C ASN A 86 4.37 -11.66 8.49
N ILE A 87 3.79 -12.73 7.95
CA ILE A 87 2.90 -13.67 8.66
C ILE A 87 3.54 -15.04 8.67
N MET A 88 3.80 -15.58 9.87
CA MET A 88 4.21 -16.97 10.02
C MET A 88 3.01 -17.90 9.93
N ILE A 89 3.11 -18.91 9.09
CA ILE A 89 2.06 -19.91 8.87
C ILE A 89 2.59 -21.28 9.33
N ASP A 90 1.81 -21.97 10.16
CA ASP A 90 2.11 -23.35 10.54
C ASP A 90 1.94 -24.28 9.34
N ASN A 91 3.01 -24.97 8.98
CA ASN A 91 3.04 -25.83 7.80
C ASN A 91 2.11 -27.07 7.89
N ALA A 92 1.79 -27.52 9.10
CA ALA A 92 0.94 -28.69 9.29
C ALA A 92 -0.55 -28.36 9.23
N THR A 93 -0.93 -27.17 9.72
CA THR A 93 -2.34 -26.76 9.83
C THR A 93 -2.76 -25.71 8.81
N GLY A 94 -1.81 -25.04 8.15
CA GLY A 94 -2.05 -23.91 7.25
C GLY A 94 -2.59 -22.65 7.98
N LYS A 95 -2.50 -22.59 9.30
CA LYS A 95 -3.01 -21.46 10.08
C LYS A 95 -1.92 -20.42 10.35
N ALA A 96 -2.32 -19.15 10.35
CA ALA A 96 -1.46 -18.07 10.82
C ALA A 96 -1.17 -18.22 12.32
N VAL A 97 0.09 -18.11 12.69
CA VAL A 97 0.59 -18.31 14.06
C VAL A 97 1.05 -17.00 14.68
N CYS A 98 1.74 -16.18 13.91
CA CYS A 98 2.37 -14.95 14.43
C CYS A 98 2.55 -13.93 13.31
N VAL A 99 2.42 -12.66 13.66
CA VAL A 99 2.85 -11.51 12.83
C VAL A 99 4.25 -11.12 13.28
N ILE A 100 5.15 -10.86 12.35
CA ILE A 100 6.56 -10.52 12.57
C ILE A 100 6.92 -9.21 11.88
N ASP A 101 8.16 -8.74 12.05
CA ASP A 101 8.69 -7.50 11.45
C ASP A 101 7.93 -6.25 11.98
N LEU A 102 7.96 -6.11 13.31
CA LEU A 102 7.19 -5.09 14.03
C LEU A 102 7.88 -3.71 14.08
N ASP A 103 8.98 -3.51 13.36
CA ASP A 103 9.80 -2.30 13.39
C ASP A 103 9.05 -1.06 12.85
N THR A 104 8.01 -1.28 12.04
CA THR A 104 7.17 -0.25 11.45
C THR A 104 5.85 -0.03 12.20
N VAL A 105 5.66 -0.68 13.36
CA VAL A 105 4.44 -0.49 14.16
C VAL A 105 4.42 0.91 14.77
N MET A 106 3.50 1.74 14.31
CA MET A 106 3.34 3.13 14.71
C MET A 106 1.92 3.63 14.42
N PRO A 107 1.54 4.86 14.83
CA PRO A 107 0.27 5.44 14.43
C PRO A 107 0.16 5.58 12.90
N GLY A 108 -0.93 5.10 12.33
CA GLY A 108 -1.19 5.16 10.89
C GLY A 108 -2.67 4.97 10.55
N LEU A 109 -2.97 4.90 9.26
CA LEU A 109 -4.32 4.66 8.76
C LEU A 109 -4.56 3.16 8.57
N SER A 110 -5.67 2.64 9.10
CA SER A 110 -6.06 1.24 8.92
C SER A 110 -6.20 0.84 7.44
N VAL A 111 -6.60 1.79 6.60
CA VAL A 111 -6.72 1.59 5.15
C VAL A 111 -5.37 1.37 4.47
N ASN A 112 -4.26 1.85 5.05
CA ASN A 112 -2.91 1.59 4.55
C ASN A 112 -2.51 0.13 4.81
N ASP A 113 -2.74 -0.39 6.02
CA ASP A 113 -2.49 -1.79 6.34
C ASP A 113 -3.28 -2.74 5.43
N PHE A 114 -4.58 -2.45 5.26
CA PHE A 114 -5.38 -3.20 4.30
C PHE A 114 -4.81 -3.10 2.88
N GLY A 115 -4.46 -1.88 2.45
CA GLY A 115 -3.97 -1.62 1.11
C GLY A 115 -2.68 -2.35 0.78
N ASP A 116 -1.71 -2.35 1.70
CA ASP A 116 -0.45 -3.06 1.52
C ASP A 116 -0.64 -4.58 1.48
N SER A 117 -1.57 -5.12 2.28
CA SER A 117 -1.96 -6.53 2.21
C SER A 117 -2.50 -6.91 0.83
N ILE A 118 -3.34 -6.06 0.22
CA ILE A 118 -3.93 -6.31 -1.11
C ILE A 118 -2.88 -6.20 -2.20
N ARG A 119 -2.02 -5.20 -2.15
CA ARG A 119 -0.93 -4.99 -3.10
C ARG A 119 -0.10 -6.26 -3.29
N PHE A 120 0.18 -6.95 -2.21
CA PHE A 120 0.96 -8.17 -2.21
C PHE A 120 0.10 -9.43 -2.38
N GLY A 121 -0.99 -9.54 -1.62
CA GLY A 121 -1.74 -10.79 -1.46
C GLY A 121 -2.82 -11.02 -2.52
N ALA A 122 -3.28 -9.98 -3.24
CA ALA A 122 -4.28 -10.12 -4.29
C ALA A 122 -3.72 -9.87 -5.70
N SER A 123 -2.42 -9.66 -5.85
CA SER A 123 -1.77 -9.60 -7.16
C SER A 123 -1.57 -11.01 -7.73
N THR A 124 -1.89 -11.21 -9.00
CA THR A 124 -1.66 -12.47 -9.72
C THR A 124 -0.21 -12.62 -10.19
N GLY A 125 0.53 -11.52 -10.31
CA GLY A 125 1.95 -11.50 -10.69
C GLY A 125 2.88 -11.29 -9.50
N ALA A 126 4.14 -11.71 -9.64
CA ALA A 126 5.19 -11.36 -8.70
C ALA A 126 5.42 -9.83 -8.69
N GLU A 127 6.03 -9.32 -7.62
CA GLU A 127 6.30 -7.87 -7.48
C GLU A 127 7.18 -7.30 -8.60
N ASP A 128 8.01 -8.13 -9.21
CA ASP A 128 8.93 -7.79 -10.31
C ASP A 128 8.62 -8.54 -11.62
N GLU A 129 7.35 -8.95 -11.83
CA GLU A 129 6.92 -9.65 -13.05
C GLU A 129 7.13 -8.78 -14.29
N LYS A 130 7.91 -9.26 -15.24
CA LYS A 130 8.20 -8.55 -16.49
C LYS A 130 7.07 -8.65 -17.52
N ASP A 131 6.33 -9.74 -17.49
CA ASP A 131 5.17 -9.94 -18.35
C ASP A 131 3.93 -9.33 -17.69
N LEU A 132 3.70 -8.05 -17.96
CA LEU A 132 2.61 -7.30 -17.36
C LEU A 132 1.22 -7.85 -17.73
N THR A 133 1.10 -8.74 -18.71
CA THR A 133 -0.18 -9.40 -19.02
C THR A 133 -0.63 -10.37 -17.93
N LYS A 134 0.30 -10.82 -17.08
CA LYS A 134 0.04 -11.69 -15.93
C LYS A 134 -0.35 -10.92 -14.67
N VAL A 135 -0.22 -9.59 -14.68
CA VAL A 135 -0.44 -8.75 -13.50
C VAL A 135 -1.87 -8.22 -13.48
N SER A 136 -2.61 -8.63 -12.48
CA SER A 136 -4.02 -8.26 -12.27
C SER A 136 -4.35 -8.38 -10.79
N CYS A 137 -5.33 -7.63 -10.30
CA CYS A 137 -5.93 -7.83 -9.00
C CYS A 137 -6.96 -8.97 -9.08
N ASP A 138 -6.71 -10.06 -8.36
CA ASP A 138 -7.65 -11.16 -8.21
C ASP A 138 -8.77 -10.76 -7.26
N LEU A 139 -9.99 -10.59 -7.79
CA LEU A 139 -11.15 -10.17 -6.98
C LEU A 139 -11.61 -11.23 -5.98
N HIS A 140 -11.32 -12.51 -6.20
CA HIS A 140 -11.61 -13.55 -5.21
C HIS A 140 -10.67 -13.44 -4.01
N LEU A 141 -9.38 -13.31 -4.24
CA LEU A 141 -8.41 -13.05 -3.16
C LEU A 141 -8.71 -11.73 -2.46
N TYR A 142 -9.02 -10.67 -3.21
CA TYR A 142 -9.46 -9.40 -2.64
C TYR A 142 -10.65 -9.58 -1.70
N GLU A 143 -11.69 -10.33 -2.10
CA GLU A 143 -12.87 -10.62 -1.26
C GLU A 143 -12.49 -11.37 0.02
N VAL A 144 -11.61 -12.35 -0.06
CA VAL A 144 -11.10 -13.09 1.12
C VAL A 144 -10.40 -12.15 2.11
N TYR A 145 -9.55 -11.25 1.60
CA TYR A 145 -8.88 -10.24 2.43
C TYR A 145 -9.86 -9.25 3.05
N VAL A 146 -10.84 -8.72 2.28
CA VAL A 146 -11.89 -7.81 2.79
C VAL A 146 -12.63 -8.45 3.94
N LYS A 147 -13.12 -9.68 3.74
CA LYS A 147 -13.84 -10.42 4.78
C LYS A 147 -12.99 -10.60 6.03
N GLY A 148 -11.79 -11.14 5.88
CA GLY A 148 -10.90 -11.41 7.01
C GLY A 148 -10.49 -10.13 7.76
N PHE A 149 -10.24 -9.04 7.04
CA PHE A 149 -9.86 -7.76 7.64
C PHE A 149 -11.03 -7.14 8.43
N ILE A 150 -12.23 -7.09 7.86
CA ILE A 150 -13.43 -6.53 8.53
C ILE A 150 -13.80 -7.36 9.75
N GLU A 151 -13.83 -8.70 9.63
CA GLU A 151 -14.08 -9.61 10.75
C GLU A 151 -13.01 -9.46 11.84
N GLY A 152 -11.73 -9.39 11.46
CA GLY A 152 -10.60 -9.23 12.38
C GLY A 152 -10.63 -7.92 13.16
N CYS A 153 -11.07 -6.83 12.53
CA CYS A 153 -11.25 -5.54 13.19
C CYS A 153 -12.45 -5.51 14.17
N GLY A 154 -13.36 -6.48 14.10
CA GLY A 154 -14.41 -6.70 15.08
C GLY A 154 -15.32 -5.49 15.32
N GLY A 155 -15.66 -4.72 14.28
CA GLY A 155 -16.51 -3.53 14.33
C GLY A 155 -15.80 -2.28 14.86
N ALA A 156 -14.45 -2.26 14.91
CA ALA A 156 -13.71 -1.09 15.36
C ALA A 156 -13.53 -0.03 14.25
N LEU A 157 -13.69 -0.40 12.98
CA LEU A 157 -13.59 0.52 11.86
C LEU A 157 -14.81 1.42 11.74
N THR A 158 -14.59 2.69 11.42
CA THR A 158 -15.65 3.63 11.05
C THR A 158 -16.18 3.30 9.65
N GLU A 159 -17.38 3.77 9.34
CA GLU A 159 -17.95 3.62 7.99
C GLU A 159 -17.06 4.24 6.92
N THR A 160 -16.46 5.39 7.20
CA THR A 160 -15.51 6.06 6.32
C THR A 160 -14.27 5.20 6.05
N GLU A 161 -13.70 4.53 7.07
CA GLU A 161 -12.58 3.62 6.88
C GLU A 161 -12.97 2.44 5.98
N LEU A 162 -14.15 1.86 6.20
CA LEU A 162 -14.67 0.77 5.37
C LEU A 162 -14.86 1.21 3.91
N ASP A 163 -15.44 2.39 3.68
CA ASP A 163 -15.63 2.95 2.33
C ASP A 163 -14.32 3.19 1.60
N MET A 164 -13.26 3.50 2.34
CA MET A 164 -11.95 3.82 1.80
C MET A 164 -11.01 2.62 1.63
N LEU A 165 -11.40 1.40 2.03
CA LEU A 165 -10.57 0.20 1.83
C LEU A 165 -10.15 -0.01 0.37
N PRO A 166 -11.05 0.10 -0.64
CA PRO A 166 -10.64 -0.02 -2.04
C PRO A 166 -9.64 1.05 -2.48
N MET A 167 -9.80 2.27 -1.99
CA MET A 167 -8.88 3.37 -2.25
C MET A 167 -7.53 3.14 -1.58
N GLY A 168 -7.51 2.60 -0.36
CA GLY A 168 -6.28 2.20 0.32
C GLY A 168 -5.46 1.21 -0.50
N ALA A 169 -6.11 0.21 -1.12
CA ALA A 169 -5.45 -0.77 -2.00
C ALA A 169 -4.79 -0.09 -3.21
N ILE A 170 -5.52 0.79 -3.90
CA ILE A 170 -5.00 1.53 -5.05
C ILE A 170 -3.84 2.43 -4.62
N LEU A 171 -3.99 3.16 -3.53
CA LEU A 171 -3.06 4.19 -3.08
C LEU A 171 -1.76 3.59 -2.55
N MET A 172 -1.82 2.52 -1.78
CA MET A 172 -0.62 1.81 -1.30
C MET A 172 0.17 1.18 -2.45
N THR A 173 -0.52 0.65 -3.46
CA THR A 173 0.11 0.12 -4.67
C THR A 173 0.75 1.24 -5.48
N PHE A 174 0.07 2.38 -5.63
CA PHE A 174 0.59 3.57 -6.30
C PHE A 174 1.83 4.13 -5.58
N GLU A 175 1.77 4.30 -4.27
CA GLU A 175 2.90 4.76 -3.45
C GLU A 175 4.11 3.86 -3.62
N CYS A 176 3.92 2.54 -3.53
CA CYS A 176 5.01 1.58 -3.67
C CYS A 176 5.65 1.67 -5.06
N GLY A 177 4.85 1.75 -6.13
CA GLY A 177 5.36 1.94 -7.49
C GLY A 177 6.12 3.25 -7.68
N MET A 178 5.61 4.33 -7.11
CA MET A 178 6.28 5.63 -7.12
C MET A 178 7.61 5.60 -6.36
N ARG A 179 7.68 4.91 -5.22
CA ARG A 179 8.92 4.74 -4.45
C ARG A 179 9.96 3.94 -5.22
N PHE A 180 9.57 2.87 -5.93
CA PHE A 180 10.48 2.12 -6.81
C PHE A 180 11.02 3.00 -7.95
N LEU A 181 10.16 3.84 -8.55
CA LEU A 181 10.58 4.75 -9.61
C LEU A 181 11.52 5.83 -9.09
N THR A 182 11.24 6.39 -7.92
CA THR A 182 12.11 7.37 -7.26
C THR A 182 13.50 6.79 -7.02
N ASP A 183 13.57 5.60 -6.42
CA ASP A 183 14.86 4.93 -6.15
C ASP A 183 15.61 4.58 -7.44
N TYR A 184 14.90 4.17 -8.49
CA TYR A 184 15.51 3.96 -9.82
C TYR A 184 16.13 5.25 -10.38
N LEU A 185 15.45 6.39 -10.28
CA LEU A 185 15.95 7.67 -10.72
C LEU A 185 17.14 8.16 -9.87
N GLU A 186 17.19 7.77 -8.61
CA GLU A 186 18.25 8.13 -7.66
C GLU A 186 19.44 7.15 -7.68
N GLY A 187 19.38 6.05 -8.44
CA GLY A 187 20.50 5.11 -8.62
C GLY A 187 20.38 3.79 -7.85
N ASP A 188 19.17 3.38 -7.47
CA ASP A 188 18.88 2.09 -6.85
C ASP A 188 19.60 1.88 -5.49
N HIS A 189 19.51 2.86 -4.58
CA HIS A 189 20.22 2.85 -3.28
C HIS A 189 19.36 2.39 -2.11
N TYR A 190 18.04 2.57 -2.18
CA TYR A 190 17.14 2.28 -1.07
C TYR A 190 16.68 0.82 -1.04
N PHE A 191 16.15 0.32 -2.16
CA PHE A 191 15.69 -1.05 -2.24
C PHE A 191 16.80 -1.97 -2.73
N LYS A 192 16.94 -3.15 -2.09
CA LYS A 192 17.88 -4.16 -2.54
C LYS A 192 17.49 -4.64 -3.94
N ILE A 193 18.39 -4.45 -4.90
CA ILE A 193 18.23 -4.95 -6.26
C ILE A 193 19.06 -6.23 -6.47
N HIS A 194 18.61 -7.11 -7.39
CA HIS A 194 19.30 -8.34 -7.76
C HIS A 194 19.77 -8.32 -9.23
N ARG A 195 19.38 -7.29 -9.97
CA ARG A 195 19.71 -7.08 -11.38
C ARG A 195 19.52 -5.61 -11.77
N GLU A 196 20.11 -5.22 -12.87
CA GLU A 196 19.87 -3.91 -13.47
C GLU A 196 18.38 -3.75 -13.84
N GLY A 197 17.81 -2.57 -13.61
CA GLY A 197 16.39 -2.26 -13.89
C GLY A 197 15.39 -2.97 -12.98
N HIS A 198 15.82 -3.62 -11.89
CA HIS A 198 14.92 -4.36 -11.00
C HIS A 198 13.82 -3.47 -10.42
N ASN A 199 14.16 -2.25 -9.94
CA ASN A 199 13.18 -1.32 -9.42
C ASN A 199 12.24 -0.78 -10.50
N LEU A 200 12.71 -0.66 -11.75
CA LEU A 200 11.85 -0.28 -12.86
C LEU A 200 10.83 -1.38 -13.21
N ASP A 201 11.24 -2.65 -13.19
CA ASP A 201 10.30 -3.77 -13.36
C ASP A 201 9.25 -3.78 -12.23
N ARG A 202 9.67 -3.59 -10.98
CA ARG A 202 8.77 -3.47 -9.82
C ARG A 202 7.81 -2.29 -9.98
N CYS A 203 8.29 -1.13 -10.37
CA CYS A 203 7.46 0.04 -10.64
C CYS A 203 6.37 -0.27 -11.66
N ARG A 204 6.75 -0.86 -12.80
CA ARG A 204 5.83 -1.21 -13.89
C ARG A 204 4.76 -2.20 -13.45
N THR A 205 5.13 -3.18 -12.65
CA THR A 205 4.19 -4.14 -12.05
C THR A 205 3.18 -3.45 -11.16
N GLN A 206 3.63 -2.56 -10.26
CA GLN A 206 2.74 -1.81 -9.39
C GLN A 206 1.79 -0.89 -10.19
N PHE A 207 2.29 -0.17 -11.20
CA PHE A 207 1.45 0.71 -12.00
C PHE A 207 0.43 -0.05 -12.85
N LYS A 208 0.80 -1.24 -13.34
CA LYS A 208 -0.16 -2.14 -14.00
C LYS A 208 -1.25 -2.58 -13.04
N LEU A 209 -0.90 -2.92 -11.80
CA LEU A 209 -1.86 -3.32 -10.78
C LEU A 209 -2.78 -2.16 -10.36
N VAL A 210 -2.24 -0.94 -10.22
CA VAL A 210 -3.05 0.28 -9.98
C VAL A 210 -4.11 0.44 -11.06
N LYS A 211 -3.70 0.41 -12.33
CA LYS A 211 -4.62 0.57 -13.46
C LYS A 211 -5.72 -0.50 -13.46
N ASP A 212 -5.36 -1.75 -13.20
CA ASP A 212 -6.30 -2.86 -13.14
C ASP A 212 -7.31 -2.68 -11.98
N MET A 213 -6.85 -2.21 -10.81
CA MET A 213 -7.74 -1.92 -9.69
C MET A 213 -8.64 -0.69 -9.94
N GLU A 214 -8.14 0.34 -10.62
CA GLU A 214 -8.96 1.48 -11.05
C GLU A 214 -10.12 1.02 -11.96
N GLU A 215 -9.85 0.14 -12.92
CA GLU A 215 -10.86 -0.46 -13.80
C GLU A 215 -11.87 -1.33 -13.03
N LYS A 216 -11.45 -1.97 -11.94
CA LYS A 216 -12.27 -2.85 -11.09
C LYS A 216 -12.88 -2.15 -9.87
N LEU A 217 -12.67 -0.85 -9.69
CA LEU A 217 -13.02 -0.13 -8.45
C LEU A 217 -14.48 -0.29 -8.03
N SER A 218 -15.43 -0.29 -8.99
CA SER A 218 -16.85 -0.50 -8.69
C SER A 218 -17.10 -1.87 -8.07
N ARG A 219 -16.46 -2.93 -8.60
CA ARG A 219 -16.57 -4.28 -8.05
C ARG A 219 -15.91 -4.41 -6.68
N MET A 220 -14.76 -3.76 -6.49
CA MET A 220 -14.09 -3.73 -5.20
C MET A 220 -14.96 -3.07 -4.12
N LYS A 221 -15.66 -1.97 -4.44
CA LYS A 221 -16.63 -1.32 -3.56
C LYS A 221 -17.84 -2.23 -3.25
N GLU A 222 -18.39 -2.91 -4.23
CA GLU A 222 -19.49 -3.87 -4.03
C GLU A 222 -19.08 -4.98 -3.06
N ILE A 223 -17.84 -5.50 -3.19
CA ILE A 223 -17.32 -6.53 -2.29
C ILE A 223 -17.24 -6.01 -0.86
N VAL A 224 -16.69 -4.82 -0.63
CA VAL A 224 -16.64 -4.23 0.72
C VAL A 224 -18.04 -4.07 1.30
N ASN A 225 -18.99 -3.55 0.53
CA ASN A 225 -20.38 -3.35 0.96
C ASN A 225 -21.10 -4.64 1.36
N LYS A 226 -20.65 -5.79 0.88
CA LYS A 226 -21.20 -7.10 1.27
C LYS A 226 -20.84 -7.50 2.70
N TYR A 227 -19.76 -6.96 3.26
CA TYR A 227 -19.20 -7.35 4.57
C TYR A 227 -19.25 -6.23 5.62
N LYS A 228 -19.80 -5.08 5.29
CA LYS A 228 -20.05 -3.95 6.22
C LYS A 228 -21.02 -4.31 7.34
#